data_7106ecc084d999450ed581bf93906a08
#
_entry.id   7106ecc084d999450ed581bf93906a08
#
_cell.length_a   1.000
_cell.length_b   1.000
_cell.length_c   1.000
_cell.angle_alpha   90.00
_cell.angle_beta   90.00
_cell.angle_gamma   90.00
#
_symmetry.space_group_name_H-M   'P 1'
#
loop_
_entity.id
_entity.type
_entity.pdbx_description
1 polymer ?
#
loop_
_entity_poly.entity_id
_entity_poly.type
_entity_poly.pdbx_seq_one_letter_code
_entity_poly.pdbx_strand_id
1 'polypeptide(L)'
;QKRKPTVNVKNTIKEIRHNPLFPLISYLKGNDILFVTIQDEFTKHIQTYEFYFRSVERFLKNMSISRRWENNCKYVLKYGGKYSKQQKLISEKHKKVKFYLELDFFNCIIYARILMDRTISLARYFIDEKILPSFTSFNDHKKYFLKQKNIYGKHEDYAKYIREKTEWFD
;
A
#
# COMPACT_ATOMS: atom_id res chain seq x y z
N GLN A 1 -18.37 5.65 25.89
CA GLN A 1 -17.74 5.97 24.57
C GLN A 1 -16.53 5.08 24.38
N LYS A 2 -16.60 4.11 23.45
CA LYS A 2 -15.45 3.28 23.08
C LYS A 2 -14.43 4.18 22.38
N ARG A 3 -13.24 4.36 22.98
CA ARG A 3 -12.13 5.08 22.36
C ARG A 3 -11.80 4.37 21.03
N LYS A 4 -11.89 5.10 19.92
CA LYS A 4 -11.40 4.59 18.62
C LYS A 4 -9.92 4.23 18.75
N PRO A 5 -9.46 3.10 18.23
CA PRO A 5 -8.06 2.71 18.33
C PRO A 5 -7.18 3.82 17.72
N THR A 6 -6.26 4.32 18.52
CA THR A 6 -5.27 5.30 18.06
C THR A 6 -4.27 4.56 17.19
N VAL A 7 -4.29 4.78 15.87
CA VAL A 7 -3.30 4.21 14.96
C VAL A 7 -1.94 4.74 15.36
N ASN A 8 -1.03 3.88 15.78
CA ASN A 8 0.34 4.25 16.09
C ASN A 8 1.12 4.41 14.78
N VAL A 9 1.18 5.65 14.29
CA VAL A 9 1.81 6.02 13.02
C VAL A 9 3.25 5.49 12.91
N LYS A 10 4.03 5.51 14.00
CA LYS A 10 5.42 5.01 13.99
C LYS A 10 5.49 3.50 13.73
N ASN A 11 4.61 2.72 14.35
CA ASN A 11 4.56 1.28 14.13
C ASN A 11 4.10 0.95 12.71
N THR A 12 3.05 1.62 12.23
CA THR A 12 2.56 1.44 10.85
C THR A 12 3.64 1.77 9.82
N ILE A 13 4.40 2.86 10.01
CA ILE A 13 5.52 3.22 9.13
C ILE A 13 6.62 2.15 9.19
N LYS A 14 6.93 1.61 10.37
CA LYS A 14 7.94 0.55 10.52
C LYS A 14 7.52 -0.74 9.81
N GLU A 15 6.26 -1.12 9.91
CA GLU A 15 5.71 -2.31 9.24
C GLU A 15 5.75 -2.16 7.71
N ILE A 16 5.37 -0.98 7.19
CA ILE A 16 5.38 -0.71 5.74
C ILE A 16 6.81 -0.69 5.17
N ARG A 17 7.83 -0.33 5.97
CA ARG A 17 9.24 -0.32 5.51
C ARG A 17 9.77 -1.69 5.14
N HIS A 18 9.18 -2.75 5.66
CA HIS A 18 9.61 -4.10 5.35
C HIS A 18 9.00 -4.56 4.02
N ASN A 19 9.75 -4.42 2.92
CA ASN A 19 9.32 -4.97 1.63
C ASN A 19 9.51 -6.50 1.65
N PRO A 20 8.43 -7.28 1.52
CA PRO A 20 8.48 -8.74 1.55
C PRO A 20 9.28 -9.36 0.38
N LEU A 21 9.60 -8.56 -0.65
CA LEU A 21 10.42 -9.01 -1.78
C LEU A 21 11.93 -8.97 -1.50
N PHE A 22 12.42 -8.30 -0.45
CA PHE A 22 13.85 -8.29 -0.13
C PHE A 22 14.44 -9.68 0.10
N PRO A 23 13.80 -10.60 0.85
CA PRO A 23 14.28 -11.98 0.95
C PRO A 23 14.33 -12.69 -0.41
N LEU A 24 13.36 -12.41 -1.27
CA LEU A 24 13.28 -12.97 -2.60
C LEU A 24 14.41 -12.48 -3.52
N ILE A 25 14.80 -11.21 -3.41
CA ILE A 25 15.95 -10.66 -4.13
C ILE A 25 17.24 -11.41 -3.78
N SER A 26 17.43 -11.74 -2.51
CA SER A 26 18.60 -12.51 -2.05
C SER A 26 18.59 -13.92 -2.62
N TYR A 27 17.44 -14.56 -2.69
CA TYR A 27 17.28 -15.87 -3.32
C TYR A 27 17.59 -15.81 -4.83
N LEU A 28 17.10 -14.79 -5.54
CA LEU A 28 17.32 -14.63 -6.97
C LEU A 28 18.75 -14.31 -7.33
N LYS A 29 19.49 -13.59 -6.48
CA LYS A 29 20.92 -13.35 -6.67
C LYS A 29 21.75 -14.63 -6.65
N GLY A 30 21.28 -15.70 -6.02
CA GLY A 30 21.85 -17.04 -6.10
C GLY A 30 21.53 -17.78 -7.39
N ASN A 31 20.67 -17.22 -8.26
CA ASN A 31 20.31 -17.77 -9.58
C ASN A 31 20.48 -16.69 -10.65
N ASP A 32 21.68 -16.53 -11.16
CA ASP A 32 22.05 -15.42 -12.05
C ASP A 32 21.20 -15.34 -13.32
N ILE A 33 20.83 -16.47 -13.92
CA ILE A 33 20.02 -16.51 -15.15
C ILE A 33 18.62 -15.95 -14.86
N LEU A 34 17.98 -16.41 -13.82
CA LEU A 34 16.65 -15.95 -13.44
C LEU A 34 16.67 -14.48 -13.02
N PHE A 35 17.71 -14.07 -12.30
CA PHE A 35 17.87 -12.68 -11.87
C PHE A 35 17.99 -11.72 -13.05
N VAL A 36 18.83 -12.05 -14.05
CA VAL A 36 18.98 -11.23 -15.26
C VAL A 36 17.66 -11.13 -16.02
N THR A 37 16.94 -12.24 -16.15
CA THR A 37 15.66 -12.29 -16.89
C THR A 37 14.58 -11.38 -16.28
N ILE A 38 14.54 -11.24 -14.97
CA ILE A 38 13.48 -10.50 -14.28
C ILE A 38 13.93 -9.18 -13.64
N GLN A 39 15.21 -8.82 -13.80
CA GLN A 39 15.82 -7.65 -13.17
C GLN A 39 15.02 -6.36 -13.39
N ASP A 40 14.56 -6.14 -14.60
CA ASP A 40 13.78 -4.95 -14.99
C ASP A 40 12.45 -4.88 -14.24
N GLU A 41 11.71 -5.99 -14.17
CA GLU A 41 10.44 -6.07 -13.45
C GLU A 41 10.63 -5.88 -11.94
N PHE A 42 11.69 -6.45 -11.39
CA PHE A 42 12.08 -6.24 -9.99
C PHE A 42 12.40 -4.78 -9.69
N THR A 43 13.20 -4.15 -10.53
CA THR A 43 13.57 -2.74 -10.36
C THR A 43 12.33 -1.84 -10.37
N LYS A 44 11.44 -2.03 -11.34
CA LYS A 44 10.18 -1.30 -11.44
C LYS A 44 9.28 -1.55 -10.23
N HIS A 45 9.23 -2.78 -9.72
CA HIS A 45 8.45 -3.12 -8.53
C HIS A 45 9.00 -2.41 -7.28
N ILE A 46 10.31 -2.45 -7.06
CA ILE A 46 10.97 -1.78 -5.93
C ILE A 46 10.74 -0.26 -5.97
N GLN A 47 10.93 0.37 -7.14
CA GLN A 47 10.66 1.79 -7.31
C GLN A 47 9.19 2.15 -7.00
N THR A 48 8.25 1.35 -7.48
CA THR A 48 6.82 1.55 -7.20
C THR A 48 6.52 1.40 -5.71
N TYR A 49 7.14 0.43 -5.04
CA TYR A 49 7.01 0.24 -3.60
C TYR A 49 7.54 1.45 -2.83
N GLU A 50 8.67 2.03 -3.23
CA GLU A 50 9.19 3.24 -2.61
C GLU A 50 8.26 4.44 -2.78
N PHE A 51 7.67 4.63 -3.98
CA PHE A 51 6.68 5.69 -4.19
C PHE A 51 5.43 5.49 -3.35
N TYR A 52 4.92 4.25 -3.28
CA TYR A 52 3.82 3.90 -2.39
C TYR A 52 4.16 4.23 -0.94
N PHE A 53 5.31 3.76 -0.46
CA PHE A 53 5.77 3.98 0.91
C PHE A 53 5.87 5.47 1.25
N ARG A 54 6.51 6.27 0.39
CA ARG A 54 6.64 7.72 0.59
C ARG A 54 5.28 8.43 0.61
N SER A 55 4.36 8.00 -0.23
CA SER A 55 2.99 8.55 -0.25
C SER A 55 2.24 8.23 1.04
N VAL A 56 2.33 6.99 1.54
CA VAL A 56 1.72 6.58 2.81
C VAL A 56 2.34 7.33 3.99
N GLU A 57 3.65 7.45 4.03
CA GLU A 57 4.35 8.19 5.10
C GLU A 57 3.88 9.66 5.14
N ARG A 58 3.82 10.32 3.99
CA ARG A 58 3.36 11.70 3.87
C ARG A 58 1.89 11.84 4.25
N PHE A 59 1.02 10.93 3.77
CA PHE A 59 -0.39 10.88 4.13
C PHE A 59 -0.58 10.75 5.64
N LEU A 60 0.08 9.80 6.29
CA LEU A 60 -0.02 9.59 7.73
C LEU A 60 0.46 10.80 8.54
N LYS A 61 1.54 11.44 8.09
CA LYS A 61 2.07 12.68 8.67
C LYS A 61 1.06 13.82 8.58
N ASN A 62 0.50 14.04 7.40
CA ASN A 62 -0.48 15.09 7.14
C ASN A 62 -1.80 14.83 7.87
N MET A 63 -2.25 13.57 7.91
CA MET A 63 -3.42 13.14 8.69
C MET A 63 -3.25 13.39 10.19
N SER A 64 -2.06 13.17 10.74
CA SER A 64 -1.74 13.47 12.14
C SER A 64 -1.88 14.97 12.45
N ILE A 65 -1.46 15.85 11.54
CA ILE A 65 -1.64 17.30 11.68
C ILE A 65 -3.13 17.66 11.61
N SER A 66 -3.88 17.08 10.69
CA SER A 66 -5.31 17.33 10.53
C SER A 66 -6.09 16.88 11.78
N ARG A 67 -5.83 15.68 12.31
CA ARG A 67 -6.43 15.19 13.56
C ARG A 67 -6.11 16.10 14.75
N ARG A 68 -4.88 16.60 14.83
CA ARG A 68 -4.48 17.53 15.89
C ARG A 68 -5.26 18.84 15.80
N TRP A 69 -5.52 19.32 14.60
CA TRP A 69 -6.37 20.49 14.38
C TRP A 69 -7.83 20.20 14.79
N GLU A 70 -8.40 19.08 14.38
CA GLU A 70 -9.76 18.68 14.77
C GLU A 70 -9.92 18.65 16.29
N ASN A 71 -8.98 18.04 16.99
CA ASN A 71 -9.05 17.88 18.44
C ASN A 71 -8.91 19.22 19.21
N ASN A 72 -8.14 20.18 18.69
CA ASN A 72 -7.77 21.39 19.43
C ASN A 72 -8.43 22.68 18.92
N CYS A 73 -8.85 22.71 17.65
CA CYS A 73 -9.25 23.95 16.97
C CYS A 73 -10.70 23.93 16.46
N LYS A 74 -11.23 22.77 16.08
CA LYS A 74 -12.56 22.65 15.44
C LYS A 74 -13.69 23.22 16.31
N TYR A 75 -13.64 22.94 17.62
CA TYR A 75 -14.64 23.44 18.56
C TYR A 75 -14.63 24.96 18.70
N VAL A 76 -13.45 25.58 18.68
CA VAL A 76 -13.33 27.05 18.79
C VAL A 76 -14.04 27.72 17.65
N LEU A 77 -13.91 27.19 16.42
CA LEU A 77 -14.63 27.73 15.26
C LEU A 77 -16.16 27.53 15.37
N LYS A 78 -16.56 26.34 15.85
CA LYS A 78 -18.00 26.01 15.97
C LYS A 78 -18.74 26.93 16.95
N TYR A 79 -18.07 27.37 18.01
CA TYR A 79 -18.67 28.20 19.07
C TYR A 79 -18.25 29.67 19.02
N GLY A 80 -17.62 30.13 17.92
CA GLY A 80 -17.29 31.54 17.70
C GLY A 80 -16.18 32.10 18.59
N GLY A 81 -15.34 31.23 19.16
CA GLY A 81 -14.22 31.63 20.01
C GLY A 81 -13.00 32.13 19.24
N LYS A 82 -12.05 32.76 19.97
CA LYS A 82 -10.76 33.18 19.43
C LYS A 82 -9.69 32.10 19.69
N TYR A 83 -8.87 31.80 18.70
CA TYR A 83 -7.74 30.90 18.84
C TYR A 83 -6.67 31.42 19.80
N SER A 84 -6.20 30.59 20.72
CA SER A 84 -4.97 30.82 21.45
C SER A 84 -3.76 30.83 20.49
N LYS A 85 -2.60 31.33 20.96
CA LYS A 85 -1.35 31.34 20.18
C LYS A 85 -1.00 29.93 19.64
N GLN A 86 -1.16 28.89 20.46
CA GLN A 86 -0.89 27.51 20.09
C GLN A 86 -1.89 26.98 19.05
N GLN A 87 -3.16 27.30 19.21
CA GLN A 87 -4.21 26.91 18.25
C GLN A 87 -4.05 27.58 16.90
N LYS A 88 -3.61 28.85 16.86
CA LYS A 88 -3.25 29.55 15.60
C LYS A 88 -2.16 28.78 14.84
N LEU A 89 -1.07 28.38 15.51
CA LEU A 89 0.02 27.62 14.90
C LEU A 89 -0.46 26.26 14.34
N ILE A 90 -1.32 25.54 15.08
CA ILE A 90 -1.89 24.27 14.63
C ILE A 90 -2.78 24.51 13.40
N SER A 91 -3.60 25.56 13.40
CA SER A 91 -4.50 25.91 12.30
C SER A 91 -3.72 26.29 11.03
N GLU A 92 -2.65 27.05 11.16
CA GLU A 92 -1.79 27.39 10.01
C GLU A 92 -1.14 26.14 9.40
N LYS A 93 -0.63 25.23 10.22
CA LYS A 93 -0.10 23.95 9.75
C LYS A 93 -1.17 23.11 9.05
N HIS A 94 -2.38 23.05 9.61
CA HIS A 94 -3.49 22.33 8.99
C HIS A 94 -3.88 22.90 7.64
N LYS A 95 -3.99 24.24 7.51
CA LYS A 95 -4.26 24.88 6.22
C LYS A 95 -3.27 24.48 5.14
N LYS A 96 -1.98 24.42 5.48
CA LYS A 96 -0.92 24.01 4.53
C LYS A 96 -1.04 22.56 4.08
N VAL A 97 -1.44 21.65 4.96
CA VAL A 97 -1.50 20.22 4.64
C VAL A 97 -2.84 19.74 4.09
N LYS A 98 -3.92 20.50 4.28
CA LYS A 98 -5.28 20.08 3.88
C LYS A 98 -5.36 19.68 2.41
N PHE A 99 -4.79 20.46 1.52
CA PHE A 99 -4.76 20.16 0.09
C PHE A 99 -3.96 18.90 -0.22
N TYR A 100 -2.79 18.76 0.41
CA TYR A 100 -1.93 17.60 0.18
C TYR A 100 -2.50 16.30 0.76
N LEU A 101 -3.35 16.38 1.77
CA LEU A 101 -3.93 15.19 2.40
C LEU A 101 -4.79 14.39 1.41
N GLU A 102 -5.60 15.07 0.63
CA GLU A 102 -6.43 14.44 -0.39
C GLU A 102 -5.58 13.87 -1.54
N LEU A 103 -4.61 14.66 -2.03
CA LEU A 103 -3.68 14.22 -3.06
C LEU A 103 -2.86 13.00 -2.61
N ASP A 104 -2.37 13.00 -1.38
CA ASP A 104 -1.59 11.89 -0.83
C ASP A 104 -2.43 10.63 -0.68
N PHE A 105 -3.71 10.75 -0.31
CA PHE A 105 -4.64 9.63 -0.27
C PHE A 105 -4.84 9.00 -1.65
N PHE A 106 -5.09 9.80 -2.69
CA PHE A 106 -5.20 9.31 -4.06
C PHE A 106 -3.91 8.66 -4.54
N ASN A 107 -2.76 9.26 -4.25
CA ASN A 107 -1.46 8.67 -4.59
C ASN A 107 -1.25 7.31 -3.91
N CYS A 108 -1.66 7.15 -2.66
CA CYS A 108 -1.60 5.85 -1.98
C CYS A 108 -2.42 4.78 -2.72
N ILE A 109 -3.65 5.12 -3.15
CA ILE A 109 -4.51 4.19 -3.89
C ILE A 109 -3.90 3.84 -5.25
N ILE A 110 -3.44 4.84 -6.01
CA ILE A 110 -2.86 4.66 -7.34
C ILE A 110 -1.60 3.77 -7.26
N TYR A 111 -0.67 4.10 -6.37
CA TYR A 111 0.56 3.32 -6.23
C TYR A 111 0.31 1.92 -5.65
N ALA A 112 -0.65 1.74 -4.76
CA ALA A 112 -1.07 0.41 -4.31
C ALA A 112 -1.57 -0.42 -5.49
N ARG A 113 -2.39 0.15 -6.37
CA ARG A 113 -2.89 -0.52 -7.57
C ARG A 113 -1.77 -0.92 -8.52
N ILE A 114 -0.89 0.03 -8.86
CA ILE A 114 0.26 -0.22 -9.73
C ILE A 114 1.17 -1.30 -9.11
N LEU A 115 1.39 -1.25 -7.80
CA LEU A 115 2.21 -2.23 -7.08
C LEU A 115 1.63 -3.63 -7.19
N MET A 116 0.31 -3.77 -7.09
CA MET A 116 -0.38 -5.05 -7.24
C MET A 116 -0.26 -5.60 -8.66
N ASP A 117 -0.48 -4.77 -9.67
CA ASP A 117 -0.32 -5.19 -11.07
C ASP A 117 1.12 -5.63 -11.36
N ARG A 118 2.13 -4.93 -10.80
CA ARG A 118 3.55 -5.33 -10.91
C ARG A 118 3.89 -6.60 -10.13
N THR A 119 3.25 -6.83 -8.99
CA THR A 119 3.43 -8.09 -8.23
C THR A 119 3.02 -9.29 -9.08
N ILE A 120 1.98 -9.16 -9.88
CA ILE A 120 1.53 -10.23 -10.77
C ILE A 120 2.50 -10.47 -11.91
N SER A 121 3.06 -9.41 -12.47
CA SER A 121 4.10 -9.56 -13.49
C SER A 121 5.28 -10.39 -12.96
N LEU A 122 5.60 -10.28 -11.67
CA LEU A 122 6.62 -11.09 -11.02
C LEU A 122 6.18 -12.53 -10.74
N ALA A 123 4.91 -12.74 -10.39
CA ALA A 123 4.39 -14.06 -10.00
C ALA A 123 4.60 -15.12 -11.12
N ARG A 124 4.55 -14.73 -12.39
CA ARG A 124 4.78 -15.61 -13.55
C ARG A 124 6.15 -16.28 -13.54
N TYR A 125 7.16 -15.66 -12.93
CA TYR A 125 8.51 -16.24 -12.88
C TYR A 125 8.68 -17.30 -11.77
N PHE A 126 7.73 -17.39 -10.86
CA PHE A 126 7.74 -18.33 -9.74
C PHE A 126 6.69 -19.43 -9.85
N ILE A 127 5.66 -19.16 -10.66
CA ILE A 127 4.59 -20.10 -10.95
C ILE A 127 4.76 -20.51 -12.42
N ASP A 128 4.76 -21.81 -12.69
CA ASP A 128 5.02 -22.36 -14.01
C ASP A 128 4.14 -21.68 -15.09
N GLU A 129 4.78 -21.05 -16.07
CA GLU A 129 4.10 -20.33 -17.18
C GLU A 129 3.17 -21.24 -17.99
N LYS A 130 3.40 -22.55 -18.01
CA LYS A 130 2.52 -23.53 -18.68
C LYS A 130 1.18 -23.66 -17.98
N ILE A 131 1.09 -23.23 -16.73
CA ILE A 131 -0.09 -23.36 -15.88
C ILE A 131 -0.83 -22.03 -15.79
N LEU A 132 -0.13 -20.90 -15.88
CA LEU A 132 -0.72 -19.57 -15.75
C LEU A 132 -0.81 -18.85 -17.09
N PRO A 133 -2.01 -18.38 -17.46
CA PRO A 133 -2.14 -17.46 -18.59
C PRO A 133 -1.43 -16.13 -18.27
N SER A 134 -1.03 -15.42 -19.31
CA SER A 134 -0.48 -14.07 -19.16
C SER A 134 -1.59 -13.13 -18.68
N PHE A 135 -1.44 -12.61 -17.47
CA PHE A 135 -2.37 -11.62 -16.90
C PHE A 135 -1.85 -10.21 -17.16
N THR A 136 -2.73 -9.32 -17.53
CA THR A 136 -2.42 -7.90 -17.73
C THR A 136 -2.72 -7.07 -16.48
N SER A 137 -3.55 -7.57 -15.58
CA SER A 137 -3.94 -6.86 -14.36
C SER A 137 -4.15 -7.81 -13.17
N PHE A 138 -4.07 -7.25 -11.96
CA PHE A 138 -4.39 -7.97 -10.73
C PHE A 138 -5.82 -8.50 -10.73
N ASN A 139 -6.74 -7.76 -11.29
CA ASN A 139 -8.14 -8.18 -11.36
C ASN A 139 -8.34 -9.44 -12.20
N ASP A 140 -7.63 -9.57 -13.33
CA ASP A 140 -7.69 -10.77 -14.17
C ASP A 140 -7.11 -11.98 -13.44
N HIS A 141 -6.00 -11.78 -12.75
CA HIS A 141 -5.36 -12.78 -11.92
C HIS A 141 -6.30 -13.26 -10.79
N LYS A 142 -6.92 -12.33 -10.06
CA LYS A 142 -7.93 -12.63 -9.04
C LYS A 142 -9.09 -13.45 -9.60
N LYS A 143 -9.69 -12.98 -10.70
CA LYS A 143 -10.81 -13.67 -11.37
C LYS A 143 -10.45 -15.09 -11.80
N TYR A 144 -9.24 -15.30 -12.27
CA TYR A 144 -8.76 -16.62 -12.65
C TYR A 144 -8.73 -17.56 -11.44
N PHE A 145 -8.12 -17.17 -10.33
CA PHE A 145 -8.03 -17.99 -9.13
C PHE A 145 -9.37 -18.18 -8.40
N LEU A 146 -10.32 -17.26 -8.56
CA LEU A 146 -11.66 -17.41 -8.04
C LEU A 146 -12.47 -18.46 -8.82
N LYS A 147 -12.29 -18.55 -10.14
CA LYS A 147 -13.07 -19.45 -11.01
C LYS A 147 -12.58 -20.89 -11.01
N GLN A 148 -11.31 -21.11 -10.85
CA GLN A 148 -10.68 -22.42 -11.02
C GLN A 148 -10.30 -23.03 -9.67
N LYS A 149 -11.24 -23.76 -9.07
CA LYS A 149 -11.05 -24.37 -7.74
C LYS A 149 -10.02 -25.53 -7.72
N ASN A 150 -9.67 -26.15 -8.86
CA ASN A 150 -9.01 -27.45 -8.90
C ASN A 150 -7.69 -27.51 -9.67
N ILE A 151 -7.08 -26.38 -10.05
CA ILE A 151 -5.97 -26.44 -11.01
C ILE A 151 -4.60 -26.67 -10.36
N TYR A 152 -4.47 -26.60 -9.02
CA TYR A 152 -3.16 -26.33 -8.45
C TYR A 152 -2.77 -27.19 -7.26
N GLY A 153 -2.65 -28.48 -7.41
CA GLY A 153 -2.08 -29.31 -6.35
C GLY A 153 -0.75 -28.77 -5.80
N LYS A 154 0.11 -28.24 -6.68
CA LYS A 154 1.42 -27.63 -6.30
C LYS A 154 1.32 -26.17 -5.84
N HIS A 155 0.27 -25.44 -6.24
CA HIS A 155 0.08 -24.00 -5.97
C HIS A 155 -1.24 -23.70 -5.27
N GLU A 156 -1.84 -24.71 -4.64
CA GLU A 156 -3.12 -24.59 -3.95
C GLU A 156 -3.07 -23.55 -2.82
N ASP A 157 -1.97 -23.49 -2.08
CA ASP A 157 -1.77 -22.51 -1.01
C ASP A 157 -1.77 -21.07 -1.54
N TYR A 158 -1.14 -20.85 -2.70
CA TYR A 158 -1.16 -19.53 -3.34
C TYR A 158 -2.57 -19.15 -3.81
N ALA A 159 -3.27 -20.06 -4.46
CA ALA A 159 -4.64 -19.84 -4.91
C ALA A 159 -5.58 -19.58 -3.73
N LYS A 160 -5.43 -20.30 -2.63
CA LYS A 160 -6.16 -20.09 -1.38
C LYS A 160 -5.86 -18.72 -0.80
N TYR A 161 -4.59 -18.34 -0.72
CA TYR A 161 -4.17 -17.01 -0.26
C TYR A 161 -4.83 -15.90 -1.09
N ILE A 162 -4.80 -15.99 -2.42
CA ILE A 162 -5.45 -14.99 -3.29
C ILE A 162 -6.95 -14.94 -3.04
N ARG A 163 -7.65 -16.07 -2.90
CA ARG A 163 -9.08 -16.10 -2.62
C ARG A 163 -9.44 -15.44 -1.29
N GLU A 164 -8.71 -15.78 -0.22
CA GLU A 164 -9.02 -15.31 1.13
C GLU A 164 -8.63 -13.85 1.38
N LYS A 165 -7.51 -13.40 0.79
CA LYS A 165 -6.95 -12.08 1.07
C LYS A 165 -7.40 -10.97 0.12
N THR A 166 -8.06 -11.31 -0.98
CA THR A 166 -8.51 -10.33 -1.98
C THR A 166 -10.02 -10.13 -2.03
N GLU A 167 -10.75 -10.73 -1.10
CA GLU A 167 -12.21 -10.60 -0.97
C GLU A 167 -12.68 -9.14 -0.81
N TRP A 168 -11.88 -8.32 -0.14
CA TRP A 168 -12.14 -6.90 0.09
C TRP A 168 -11.82 -5.98 -1.10
N PHE A 169 -11.43 -6.55 -2.23
CA PHE A 169 -10.87 -5.81 -3.38
C PHE A 169 -11.89 -5.61 -4.52
N ASP A 170 -13.16 -5.80 -4.25
CA ASP A 170 -14.25 -5.58 -5.21
C ASP A 170 -14.82 -4.16 -5.14
#